data_c6555ed126fc1c3cb6945370d15db6fa
#
_entry.id   c6555ed126fc1c3cb6945370d15db6fa
#
_cell.length_a   1.000
_cell.length_b   1.000
_cell.length_c   1.000
_cell.angle_alpha   90.00
_cell.angle_beta   90.00
_cell.angle_gamma   90.00
#
_symmetry.space_group_name_H-M   'P 1'
#
loop_
_entity.id
_entity.type
_entity.pdbx_description
1 polymer ?
#
loop_
_entity_poly.entity_id
_entity_poly.type
_entity_poly.pdbx_seq_one_letter_code
_entity_poly.pdbx_strand_id
1 'polypeptide(L)'
;MGICSIEGETATLNAWLVREGWAIRLEPSATGRFAAEEADARENRRELWKGCFAEPREFRGWNINSARLVGGGCQAGHENRTRDKLFRVDSAMPPGCPIKAKLALRAVGYDGIYHLPACGSYRRLKRVNRWFCSEEDASAAGFRKALTCR
;
A
#
# COMPACT_ATOMS: atom_id res chain seq x y z
N MET A 1 -0.64 22.69 -15.68
CA MET A 1 -0.46 21.25 -15.87
C MET A 1 0.09 21.04 -17.27
N GLY A 2 1.31 20.53 -17.39
CA GLY A 2 1.97 20.30 -18.68
C GLY A 2 1.53 18.97 -19.30
N ILE A 3 1.47 18.91 -20.63
CA ILE A 3 1.28 17.66 -21.40
C ILE A 3 2.66 17.33 -21.98
N CYS A 4 3.19 16.15 -21.63
CA CYS A 4 4.40 15.62 -22.22
C CYS A 4 4.04 14.66 -23.35
N SER A 5 4.72 14.77 -24.48
CA SER A 5 4.63 13.83 -25.61
C SER A 5 5.97 13.10 -25.77
N ILE A 6 5.91 11.92 -26.36
CA ILE A 6 7.09 11.12 -26.71
C ILE A 6 7.33 11.31 -28.20
N GLU A 7 8.58 11.54 -28.59
CA GLU A 7 8.93 11.68 -30.00
C GLU A 7 8.59 10.39 -30.77
N GLY A 8 7.88 10.54 -31.89
CA GLY A 8 7.39 9.41 -32.68
C GLY A 8 6.07 8.77 -32.21
N GLU A 9 5.48 9.23 -31.09
CA GLU A 9 4.20 8.74 -30.57
C GLU A 9 3.10 9.80 -30.71
N THR A 10 1.90 9.38 -31.09
CA THR A 10 0.73 10.26 -31.13
C THR A 10 0.05 10.44 -29.78
N ALA A 11 0.35 9.54 -28.85
CA ALA A 11 -0.20 9.54 -27.50
C ALA A 11 0.62 10.43 -26.54
N THR A 12 -0.04 10.96 -25.52
CA THR A 12 0.67 11.62 -24.41
C THR A 12 1.50 10.60 -23.62
N LEU A 13 2.56 11.05 -22.95
CA LEU A 13 3.37 10.20 -22.08
C LEU A 13 2.52 9.43 -21.05
N ASN A 14 1.51 10.07 -20.47
CA ASN A 14 0.62 9.41 -19.51
C ASN A 14 -0.21 8.30 -20.15
N ALA A 15 -0.77 8.52 -21.35
CA ALA A 15 -1.51 7.51 -22.08
C ALA A 15 -0.61 6.32 -22.45
N TRP A 16 0.61 6.61 -22.90
CA TRP A 16 1.60 5.60 -23.23
C TRP A 16 1.97 4.75 -22.01
N LEU A 17 2.28 5.37 -20.84
CA LEU A 17 2.61 4.65 -19.61
C LEU A 17 1.49 3.71 -19.16
N VAL A 18 0.23 4.14 -19.28
CA VAL A 18 -0.92 3.31 -18.92
C VAL A 18 -1.10 2.17 -19.93
N ARG A 19 -1.00 2.44 -21.24
CA ARG A 19 -1.11 1.45 -22.31
C ARG A 19 -0.03 0.36 -22.21
N GLU A 20 1.20 0.76 -21.88
CA GLU A 20 2.30 -0.19 -21.68
C GLU A 20 2.27 -0.89 -20.31
N GLY A 21 1.30 -0.56 -19.45
CA GLY A 21 1.13 -1.22 -18.15
C GLY A 21 2.12 -0.79 -17.07
N TRP A 22 2.84 0.32 -17.26
CA TRP A 22 3.74 0.89 -16.26
C TRP A 22 3.02 1.79 -15.24
N ALA A 23 1.79 2.19 -15.54
CA ALA A 23 0.95 2.97 -14.66
C ALA A 23 -0.49 2.45 -14.67
N ILE A 24 -1.22 2.76 -13.62
CA ILE A 24 -2.66 2.58 -13.55
C ILE A 24 -3.35 3.95 -13.53
N ARG A 25 -4.53 4.05 -14.10
CA ARG A 25 -5.29 5.29 -14.03
C ARG A 25 -5.77 5.57 -12.62
N LEU A 26 -5.84 6.84 -12.25
CA LEU A 26 -6.39 7.25 -10.97
C LEU A 26 -7.93 7.24 -11.03
N GLU A 27 -8.56 6.41 -10.23
CA GLU A 27 -10.03 6.40 -10.06
C GLU A 27 -10.49 7.20 -8.84
N PRO A 28 -11.69 7.77 -8.87
CA PRO A 28 -12.57 7.88 -10.02
C PRO A 28 -12.19 9.08 -10.90
N SER A 29 -11.88 8.84 -12.16
CA SER A 29 -11.82 9.92 -13.14
C SER A 29 -13.22 10.11 -13.69
N ALA A 30 -13.85 11.25 -13.41
CA ALA A 30 -15.15 11.60 -13.97
C ALA A 30 -15.15 11.62 -15.52
N THR A 31 -13.97 11.68 -16.12
CA THR A 31 -13.76 11.74 -17.57
C THR A 31 -13.47 10.40 -18.23
N GLY A 32 -13.33 9.31 -17.45
CA GLY A 32 -12.92 8.00 -17.99
C GLY A 32 -11.55 8.01 -18.67
N ARG A 33 -10.73 9.02 -18.41
CA ARG A 33 -9.43 9.23 -19.06
C ARG A 33 -8.55 8.00 -18.90
N PHE A 34 -7.92 7.56 -19.99
CA PHE A 34 -7.04 6.38 -20.05
C PHE A 34 -7.73 5.03 -19.76
N ALA A 35 -9.06 4.95 -19.84
CA ALA A 35 -9.78 3.71 -19.59
C ALA A 35 -9.50 2.65 -20.67
N ALA A 36 -9.43 3.08 -21.92
CA ALA A 36 -9.13 2.20 -23.06
C ALA A 36 -7.68 1.68 -22.99
N GLU A 37 -6.73 2.55 -22.69
CA GLU A 37 -5.32 2.20 -22.54
C GLU A 37 -5.09 1.21 -21.40
N GLU A 38 -5.77 1.41 -20.26
CA GLU A 38 -5.70 0.47 -19.15
C GLU A 38 -6.34 -0.87 -19.46
N ALA A 39 -7.49 -0.87 -20.18
CA ALA A 39 -8.15 -2.09 -20.59
C ALA A 39 -7.26 -2.91 -21.54
N ASP A 40 -6.62 -2.27 -22.51
CA ASP A 40 -5.66 -2.91 -23.42
C ASP A 40 -4.45 -3.49 -22.67
N ALA A 41 -3.89 -2.73 -21.72
CA ALA A 41 -2.78 -3.21 -20.88
C ALA A 41 -3.15 -4.44 -20.04
N ARG A 42 -4.37 -4.46 -19.49
CA ARG A 42 -4.90 -5.59 -18.70
C ARG A 42 -5.10 -6.83 -19.56
N GLU A 43 -5.77 -6.68 -20.71
CA GLU A 43 -6.06 -7.76 -21.64
C GLU A 43 -4.77 -8.43 -22.13
N ASN A 44 -3.80 -7.62 -22.52
CA ASN A 44 -2.50 -8.08 -22.99
C ASN A 44 -1.51 -8.41 -21.87
N ARG A 45 -1.92 -8.31 -20.60
CA ARG A 45 -1.07 -8.60 -19.44
C ARG A 45 0.28 -7.91 -19.49
N ARG A 46 0.29 -6.62 -19.86
CA ARG A 46 1.55 -5.86 -19.95
C ARG A 46 2.05 -5.51 -18.55
N GLU A 47 3.32 -5.56 -18.36
CA GLU A 47 4.11 -5.19 -17.17
C GLU A 47 3.42 -5.43 -15.81
N LEU A 48 2.85 -4.43 -15.12
CA LEU A 48 2.15 -4.60 -13.85
C LEU A 48 1.06 -5.67 -13.92
N TRP A 49 0.37 -5.77 -15.06
CA TRP A 49 -0.74 -6.69 -15.26
C TRP A 49 -0.34 -8.15 -15.42
N LYS A 50 0.97 -8.47 -15.58
CA LYS A 50 1.51 -9.83 -15.50
C LYS A 50 1.45 -10.38 -14.07
N GLY A 51 1.66 -9.50 -13.07
CA GLY A 51 1.75 -9.84 -11.66
C GLY A 51 0.41 -9.91 -10.95
N CYS A 52 0.50 -10.04 -9.62
CA CYS A 52 -0.64 -9.86 -8.70
C CYS A 52 -0.26 -8.76 -7.71
N PHE A 53 -1.00 -7.67 -7.67
CA PHE A 53 -0.69 -6.51 -6.84
C PHE A 53 -1.96 -5.89 -6.23
N ALA A 54 -1.79 -5.14 -5.16
CA ALA A 54 -2.86 -4.31 -4.61
C ALA A 54 -2.85 -2.95 -5.30
N GLU A 55 -4.03 -2.44 -5.65
CA GLU A 55 -4.12 -1.06 -6.12
C GLU A 55 -3.52 -0.11 -5.06
N PRO A 56 -2.76 0.92 -5.46
CA PRO A 56 -2.11 1.83 -4.51
C PRO A 56 -3.07 2.48 -3.51
N ARG A 57 -4.31 2.72 -3.92
CA ARG A 57 -5.37 3.23 -3.04
C ARG A 57 -5.74 2.21 -1.96
N GLU A 58 -5.92 0.95 -2.35
CA GLU A 58 -6.26 -0.14 -1.44
C GLU A 58 -5.09 -0.45 -0.49
N PHE A 59 -3.86 -0.44 -1.00
CA PHE A 59 -2.67 -0.59 -0.19
C PHE A 59 -2.56 0.51 0.86
N ARG A 60 -2.77 1.79 0.49
CA ARG A 60 -2.79 2.91 1.43
C ARG A 60 -3.92 2.81 2.47
N GLY A 61 -5.02 2.15 2.13
CA GLY A 61 -6.11 1.85 3.06
C GLY A 61 -5.72 0.84 4.13
N TRP A 62 -4.65 0.08 3.91
CA TRP A 62 -4.12 -0.96 4.78
C TRP A 62 -5.18 -1.93 5.29
N ASN A 63 -6.17 -2.23 4.46
CA ASN A 63 -7.21 -3.20 4.78
C ASN A 63 -6.91 -4.52 4.08
N ILE A 64 -6.15 -5.39 4.75
CA ILE A 64 -5.72 -6.67 4.19
C ILE A 64 -6.87 -7.55 3.72
N ASN A 65 -8.03 -7.48 4.39
CA ASN A 65 -9.15 -8.37 4.10
C ASN A 65 -9.98 -7.90 2.90
N SER A 66 -10.06 -6.59 2.69
CA SER A 66 -10.86 -5.98 1.63
C SER A 66 -10.03 -5.35 0.52
N ALA A 67 -8.69 -5.29 0.66
CA ALA A 67 -7.84 -4.76 -0.38
C ALA A 67 -8.01 -5.57 -1.67
N ARG A 68 -8.44 -4.88 -2.72
CA ARG A 68 -8.60 -5.49 -4.04
C ARG A 68 -7.24 -5.80 -4.63
N LEU A 69 -7.03 -7.06 -4.99
CA LEU A 69 -5.87 -7.50 -5.75
C LEU A 69 -6.24 -7.55 -7.24
N VAL A 70 -5.34 -7.11 -8.08
CA VAL A 70 -5.53 -7.02 -9.53
C VAL A 70 -4.31 -7.56 -10.28
N GLY A 71 -4.51 -7.93 -11.52
CA GLY A 71 -3.49 -8.46 -12.43
C GLY A 71 -3.68 -9.93 -12.75
N GLY A 72 -3.12 -10.36 -13.88
CA GLY A 72 -3.29 -11.71 -14.42
C GLY A 72 -2.63 -12.81 -13.59
N GLY A 73 -1.72 -12.45 -12.70
CA GLY A 73 -1.08 -13.37 -11.75
C GLY A 73 -1.87 -13.62 -10.46
N CYS A 74 -3.02 -12.93 -10.27
CA CYS A 74 -3.91 -13.15 -9.14
C CYS A 74 -4.76 -14.40 -9.36
N GLN A 75 -4.15 -15.58 -9.24
CA GLN A 75 -4.86 -16.85 -9.34
C GLN A 75 -5.38 -17.30 -7.97
N ALA A 76 -6.47 -18.07 -7.98
CA ALA A 76 -7.04 -18.67 -6.77
C ALA A 76 -5.95 -19.40 -5.96
N GLY A 77 -5.86 -19.09 -4.67
CA GLY A 77 -4.82 -19.59 -3.76
C GLY A 77 -3.53 -18.77 -3.72
N HIS A 78 -3.23 -17.95 -4.71
CA HIS A 78 -2.09 -17.02 -4.67
C HIS A 78 -2.44 -15.68 -4.01
N GLU A 79 -3.72 -15.29 -4.01
CA GLU A 79 -4.17 -14.02 -3.44
C GLU A 79 -3.82 -13.90 -1.97
N ASN A 80 -4.04 -14.93 -1.16
CA ASN A 80 -3.71 -14.90 0.26
C ASN A 80 -2.21 -14.73 0.48
N ARG A 81 -1.37 -15.45 -0.26
CA ARG A 81 0.09 -15.29 -0.20
C ARG A 81 0.55 -13.90 -0.62
N THR A 82 -0.10 -13.32 -1.62
CA THR A 82 0.19 -11.94 -2.05
C THR A 82 -0.25 -10.94 -0.99
N ARG A 83 -1.42 -11.14 -0.36
CA ARG A 83 -1.88 -10.32 0.76
C ARG A 83 -0.90 -10.36 1.93
N ASP A 84 -0.45 -11.54 2.32
CA ASP A 84 0.49 -11.73 3.42
C ASP A 84 1.85 -11.05 3.16
N LYS A 85 2.30 -11.07 1.90
CA LYS A 85 3.53 -10.36 1.50
C LYS A 85 3.38 -8.85 1.53
N LEU A 86 2.28 -8.33 0.96
CA LEU A 86 2.04 -6.89 0.82
C LEU A 86 1.67 -6.23 2.15
N PHE A 87 0.86 -6.92 2.96
CA PHE A 87 0.35 -6.42 4.24
C PHE A 87 1.01 -7.15 5.42
N ARG A 88 2.32 -7.23 5.38
CA ARG A 88 3.11 -7.96 6.35
C ARG A 88 2.75 -7.56 7.78
N VAL A 89 2.36 -8.55 8.56
CA VAL A 89 2.08 -8.43 9.99
C VAL A 89 3.18 -9.17 10.71
N ASP A 90 3.89 -8.47 11.59
CA ASP A 90 4.84 -9.07 12.49
C ASP A 90 4.09 -9.51 13.75
N SER A 91 3.68 -10.76 13.80
CA SER A 91 2.88 -11.32 14.90
C SER A 91 3.71 -11.74 16.11
N ALA A 92 5.01 -11.95 15.92
CA ALA A 92 5.91 -12.37 16.97
C ALA A 92 6.59 -11.16 17.61
N MET A 93 6.38 -10.97 18.91
CA MET A 93 7.10 -9.95 19.68
C MET A 93 8.55 -10.39 19.89
N PRO A 94 9.54 -9.61 19.41
CA PRO A 94 10.94 -9.89 19.72
C PRO A 94 11.19 -9.75 21.23
N PRO A 95 12.09 -10.54 21.81
CA PRO A 95 12.43 -10.42 23.21
C PRO A 95 12.85 -8.99 23.60
N GLY A 96 12.25 -8.44 24.63
CA GLY A 96 12.58 -7.09 25.12
C GLY A 96 12.00 -5.92 24.32
N CYS A 97 11.20 -6.17 23.27
CA CYS A 97 10.66 -5.12 22.39
C CYS A 97 9.11 -5.06 22.45
N PRO A 98 8.51 -4.61 23.55
CA PRO A 98 7.07 -4.72 23.77
C PRO A 98 6.23 -3.64 23.08
N ILE A 99 6.85 -2.67 22.43
CA ILE A 99 6.14 -1.52 21.83
C ILE A 99 5.55 -1.94 20.48
N LYS A 100 4.22 -1.97 20.39
CA LYS A 100 3.51 -2.27 19.17
C LYS A 100 3.40 -1.05 18.26
N ALA A 101 3.68 -1.19 16.98
CA ALA A 101 3.52 -0.10 16.03
C ALA A 101 2.74 -0.52 14.80
N LYS A 102 1.95 0.43 14.29
CA LYS A 102 1.17 0.31 13.07
C LYS A 102 1.51 1.44 12.12
N LEU A 103 1.77 1.10 10.87
CA LEU A 103 1.98 2.08 9.80
C LEU A 103 0.72 2.92 9.57
N ALA A 104 0.91 4.21 9.31
CA ALA A 104 -0.15 5.19 9.07
C ALA A 104 0.04 5.83 7.70
N LEU A 105 -0.23 5.06 6.65
CA LEU A 105 0.06 5.41 5.25
C LEU A 105 -0.67 6.67 4.72
N ARG A 106 -1.62 7.21 5.47
CA ARG A 106 -2.34 8.46 5.13
C ARG A 106 -1.94 9.64 6.01
N ALA A 107 -1.03 9.43 6.95
CA ALA A 107 -0.61 10.48 7.85
C ALA A 107 0.39 11.41 7.16
N VAL A 108 0.36 12.67 7.57
CA VAL A 108 1.33 13.67 7.17
C VAL A 108 2.24 13.94 8.36
N GLY A 109 3.55 13.88 8.16
CA GLY A 109 4.54 14.21 9.17
C GLY A 109 4.94 13.07 10.11
N TYR A 110 4.42 11.84 9.92
CA TYR A 110 4.88 10.65 10.62
C TYR A 110 4.54 9.38 9.84
N ASP A 111 5.35 8.32 10.02
CA ASP A 111 5.22 7.07 9.27
C ASP A 111 4.22 6.10 9.91
N GLY A 112 3.98 6.22 11.20
CA GLY A 112 3.11 5.34 11.92
C GLY A 112 2.80 5.79 13.35
N ILE A 113 2.08 4.93 14.07
CA ILE A 113 1.66 5.16 15.45
C ILE A 113 2.14 3.98 16.29
N TYR A 114 2.85 4.26 17.40
CA TYR A 114 3.22 3.25 18.35
C TYR A 114 2.37 3.28 19.63
N HIS A 115 2.24 2.12 20.25
CA HIS A 115 1.44 1.87 21.44
C HIS A 115 2.28 1.18 22.49
N LEU A 116 2.37 1.79 23.67
CA LEU A 116 3.02 1.18 24.82
C LEU A 116 2.12 0.13 25.48
N PRO A 117 2.68 -0.85 26.21
CA PRO A 117 1.89 -1.86 26.92
C PRO A 117 0.83 -1.27 27.87
N ALA A 118 1.11 -0.12 28.48
CA ALA A 118 0.20 0.60 29.37
C ALA A 118 -0.95 1.32 28.65
N CYS A 119 -0.89 1.46 27.32
CA CYS A 119 -1.93 2.19 26.58
C CYS A 119 -3.22 1.37 26.49
N GLY A 120 -4.36 2.01 26.68
CA GLY A 120 -5.67 1.36 26.59
C GLY A 120 -5.98 0.71 25.24
N SER A 121 -5.33 1.19 24.17
CA SER A 121 -5.43 0.62 22.81
C SER A 121 -4.48 -0.55 22.53
N TYR A 122 -3.50 -0.81 23.38
CA TYR A 122 -2.46 -1.83 23.16
C TYR A 122 -3.03 -3.23 22.94
N ARG A 123 -3.98 -3.65 23.81
CA ARG A 123 -4.61 -4.99 23.71
C ARG A 123 -5.47 -5.13 22.46
N ARG A 124 -6.04 -4.04 21.96
CA ARG A 124 -6.90 -4.02 20.76
C ARG A 124 -6.08 -4.09 19.47
N LEU A 125 -4.82 -3.64 19.48
CA LEU A 125 -3.93 -3.72 18.33
C LEU A 125 -3.45 -5.17 18.15
N LYS A 126 -4.16 -5.92 17.28
CA LYS A 126 -3.85 -7.33 16.98
C LYS A 126 -2.89 -7.48 15.80
N ARG A 127 -2.91 -6.54 14.85
CA ARG A 127 -2.04 -6.55 13.67
C ARG A 127 -0.95 -5.53 13.85
N VAL A 128 0.24 -6.01 14.20
CA VAL A 128 1.44 -5.21 14.44
C VAL A 128 2.28 -5.23 13.18
N ASN A 129 2.64 -4.07 12.66
CA ASN A 129 3.51 -3.96 11.49
C ASN A 129 4.99 -3.92 11.89
N ARG A 130 5.28 -3.42 13.10
CA ARG A 130 6.63 -3.32 13.63
C ARG A 130 6.61 -3.32 15.15
N TRP A 131 7.68 -3.87 15.73
CA TRP A 131 7.94 -3.83 17.15
C TRP A 131 9.13 -2.93 17.44
N PHE A 132 9.10 -2.23 18.56
CA PHE A 132 10.21 -1.42 19.02
C PHE A 132 10.55 -1.77 20.46
N CYS A 133 11.84 -1.63 20.80
CA CYS A 133 12.35 -1.93 22.13
C CYS A 133 12.28 -0.70 23.04
N SER A 134 12.35 0.51 22.45
CA SER A 134 12.26 1.79 23.15
C SER A 134 11.37 2.79 22.42
N GLU A 135 10.95 3.85 23.12
CA GLU A 135 10.21 4.96 22.51
C GLU A 135 11.13 5.81 21.61
N GLU A 136 12.41 5.87 21.95
CA GLU A 136 13.44 6.55 21.17
C GLU A 136 13.58 5.90 19.80
N ASP A 137 13.67 4.57 19.75
CA ASP A 137 13.73 3.81 18.49
C ASP A 137 12.49 4.03 17.64
N ALA A 138 11.31 4.03 18.26
CA ALA A 138 10.06 4.27 17.57
C ALA A 138 10.00 5.69 16.98
N SER A 139 10.41 6.68 17.75
CA SER A 139 10.44 8.09 17.32
C SER A 139 11.48 8.32 16.22
N ALA A 140 12.69 7.75 16.37
CA ALA A 140 13.73 7.82 15.34
C ALA A 140 13.30 7.15 14.01
N ALA A 141 12.43 6.14 14.09
CA ALA A 141 11.84 5.49 12.93
C ALA A 141 10.61 6.23 12.34
N GLY A 142 10.36 7.47 12.77
CA GLY A 142 9.26 8.29 12.25
C GLY A 142 7.89 7.98 12.84
N PHE A 143 7.81 7.17 13.91
CA PHE A 143 6.53 6.84 14.53
C PHE A 143 6.20 7.80 15.67
N ARG A 144 4.96 8.20 15.79
CA ARG A 144 4.48 8.98 16.93
C ARG A 144 3.72 8.13 17.94
N LYS A 145 3.73 8.58 19.20
CA LYS A 145 2.95 7.95 20.29
C LYS A 145 1.44 8.03 19.99
N ALA A 146 0.71 6.97 20.30
CA ALA A 146 -0.74 6.97 20.20
C ALA A 146 -1.35 7.95 21.22
N LEU A 147 -2.36 8.72 20.81
CA LEU A 147 -3.04 9.71 21.66
C LEU A 147 -3.74 9.06 22.87
N THR A 148 -4.00 7.76 22.82
CA THR A 148 -4.57 6.96 23.90
C THR A 148 -3.56 6.52 24.96
N CYS A 149 -2.28 6.82 24.74
CA CYS A 149 -1.18 6.61 25.68
C CYS A 149 -0.98 7.89 26.49
N ARG A 150 -1.70 8.03 27.57
CA ARG A 150 -1.49 9.08 28.56
C ARG A 150 -0.42 8.70 29.56
#